data_331650f73d99e3cc000eefe9c74df179
#
_entry.id   331650f73d99e3cc000eefe9c74df179
#
_cell.length_a   1.000
_cell.length_b   1.000
_cell.length_c   1.000
_cell.angle_alpha   90.00
_cell.angle_beta   90.00
_cell.angle_gamma   90.00
#
_symmetry.space_group_name_H-M   'P 1'
#
loop_
_entity.id
_entity.type
_entity.pdbx_description
1 polymer ?
#
loop_
_entity_poly.entity_id
_entity_poly.type
_entity_poly.pdbx_seq_one_letter_code
_entity_poly.pdbx_strand_id
1 'polypeptide(L)'
;MKHGGDLSEAMAQYGGAPDAWLDLSAGINPNPYPLPTLPDNVWQRLPSRADQAALLSAARRAYAVPDGVDIAAATGTQTLIQWLPRLAAPGNVAVVSPTYSEHAAAWQLAGREVIAICARDEIPQGIRYVIIVNPNNPDGRIMDHAALTRIAKFIAERNGLVMIDEAFADLDPAISAVALCKTLPIVVLRSFGKFYGLAGLRLGFAVGVPEWIARISEAIGPWPCSGPALAVGRAALNDIAWANQTRANLQRQALQLDTVLRAAGFARAGGTALFRLVRHRHALACHTILAQQHIWCRRFDWADDLLRFGLPPNEAALNRLARALSEM
;
A
#
# COMPACT_ATOMS: atom_id res chain seq x y z
N MET A 1 -1.75 -5.73 -16.90
CA MET A 1 -2.40 -5.09 -15.71
C MET A 1 -1.75 -3.72 -15.50
N LYS A 2 -2.53 -2.64 -15.48
CA LYS A 2 -1.99 -1.28 -15.40
C LYS A 2 -1.83 -0.89 -13.93
N HIS A 3 -0.68 -0.36 -13.55
CA HIS A 3 -0.43 0.19 -12.20
C HIS A 3 -0.35 1.71 -12.27
N GLY A 4 -0.67 2.41 -11.18
CA GLY A 4 -0.42 3.85 -11.05
C GLY A 4 1.06 4.12 -10.78
N GLY A 5 1.53 5.34 -11.12
CA GLY A 5 2.91 5.76 -10.91
C GLY A 5 3.85 5.50 -12.10
N ASP A 6 3.31 5.11 -13.25
CA ASP A 6 4.03 5.02 -14.51
C ASP A 6 3.30 5.86 -15.56
N LEU A 7 3.98 6.88 -16.07
CA LEU A 7 3.48 7.81 -17.09
C LEU A 7 3.80 7.39 -18.52
N SER A 8 4.49 6.27 -18.73
CA SER A 8 4.96 5.86 -20.06
C SER A 8 3.80 5.72 -21.05
N GLU A 9 2.69 5.11 -20.64
CA GLU A 9 1.49 5.00 -21.48
C GLU A 9 0.86 6.37 -21.74
N ALA A 10 0.75 7.21 -20.72
CA ALA A 10 0.18 8.55 -20.85
C ALA A 10 0.99 9.42 -21.82
N MET A 11 2.31 9.41 -21.68
CA MET A 11 3.21 10.16 -22.58
C MET A 11 3.19 9.61 -24.01
N ALA A 12 3.11 8.28 -24.19
CA ALA A 12 3.01 7.67 -25.51
C ALA A 12 1.73 8.06 -26.23
N GLN A 13 0.61 8.19 -25.50
CA GLN A 13 -0.70 8.47 -26.08
C GLN A 13 -0.99 9.98 -26.25
N TYR A 14 -0.52 10.82 -25.31
CA TYR A 14 -0.89 12.26 -25.26
C TYR A 14 0.31 13.19 -25.38
N GLY A 15 1.52 12.65 -25.52
CA GLY A 15 2.74 13.44 -25.63
C GLY A 15 3.16 14.07 -24.31
N GLY A 16 3.99 15.12 -24.39
CA GLY A 16 4.50 15.87 -23.24
C GLY A 16 5.76 15.27 -22.62
N ALA A 17 6.62 16.14 -22.08
CA ALA A 17 7.77 15.72 -21.28
C ALA A 17 7.31 15.25 -19.88
N PRO A 18 8.07 14.40 -19.18
CA PRO A 18 7.71 13.91 -17.85
C PRO A 18 7.33 15.03 -16.87
N ASP A 19 8.05 16.14 -16.87
CA ASP A 19 7.83 17.27 -15.96
C ASP A 19 6.56 18.09 -16.29
N ALA A 20 5.98 17.91 -17.48
CA ALA A 20 4.70 18.53 -17.83
C ALA A 20 3.51 17.83 -17.16
N TRP A 21 3.68 16.59 -16.73
CA TRP A 21 2.62 15.76 -16.17
C TRP A 21 2.40 15.98 -14.68
N LEU A 22 1.13 16.09 -14.30
CA LEU A 22 0.69 15.96 -12.92
C LEU A 22 0.19 14.52 -12.71
N ASP A 23 1.05 13.66 -12.11
CA ASP A 23 0.68 12.27 -11.81
C ASP A 23 -0.10 12.17 -10.50
N LEU A 24 -1.39 11.93 -10.63
CA LEU A 24 -2.32 11.64 -9.53
C LEU A 24 -2.79 10.16 -9.55
N SER A 25 -2.10 9.28 -10.28
CA SER A 25 -2.51 7.88 -10.41
C SER A 25 -2.10 7.00 -9.22
N ALA A 26 -1.10 7.43 -8.45
CA ALA A 26 -0.58 6.69 -7.32
C ALA A 26 -1.11 7.22 -5.98
N GLY A 27 -1.37 6.32 -5.02
CA GLY A 27 -1.67 6.67 -3.62
C GLY A 27 -0.39 6.78 -2.80
N ILE A 28 0.49 7.72 -3.14
CA ILE A 28 1.78 7.95 -2.49
C ILE A 28 1.78 9.38 -1.95
N ASN A 29 2.33 9.59 -0.75
CA ASN A 29 2.51 10.91 -0.18
C ASN A 29 3.36 11.78 -1.14
N PRO A 30 2.81 12.87 -1.68
CA PRO A 30 3.55 13.73 -2.61
C PRO A 30 4.59 14.60 -1.91
N ASN A 31 4.60 14.65 -0.57
CA ASN A 31 5.55 15.36 0.27
C ASN A 31 6.39 14.35 1.06
N PRO A 32 7.47 13.80 0.46
CA PRO A 32 8.21 12.70 1.04
C PRO A 32 8.95 13.09 2.33
N TYR A 33 9.29 12.07 3.12
CA TYR A 33 10.21 12.23 4.24
C TYR A 33 11.54 12.82 3.74
N PRO A 34 12.08 13.85 4.40
CA PRO A 34 13.34 14.48 3.99
C PRO A 34 14.50 13.48 4.11
N LEU A 35 15.24 13.32 3.02
CA LEU A 35 16.35 12.38 3.01
C LEU A 35 17.50 12.87 3.89
N PRO A 36 17.98 12.08 4.85
CA PRO A 36 19.18 12.42 5.61
C PRO A 36 20.42 12.35 4.70
N THR A 37 21.44 13.14 5.02
CA THR A 37 22.76 12.98 4.40
C THR A 37 23.33 11.62 4.81
N LEU A 38 23.68 10.81 3.82
CA LEU A 38 24.26 9.47 4.02
C LEU A 38 25.76 9.51 3.71
N PRO A 39 26.61 8.89 4.56
CA PRO A 39 28.02 8.77 4.27
C PRO A 39 28.26 7.80 3.11
N ASP A 40 29.34 8.01 2.34
CA ASP A 40 29.64 7.25 1.13
C ASP A 40 29.69 5.72 1.34
N ASN A 41 30.18 5.29 2.49
CA ASN A 41 30.31 3.87 2.82
C ASN A 41 28.95 3.12 2.87
N VAL A 42 27.83 3.82 3.03
CA VAL A 42 26.49 3.23 3.00
C VAL A 42 26.14 2.72 1.59
N TRP A 43 26.73 3.35 0.57
CA TRP A 43 26.58 2.97 -0.85
C TRP A 43 27.55 1.89 -1.30
N GLN A 44 28.73 1.86 -0.69
CA GLN A 44 29.88 1.09 -1.17
C GLN A 44 30.02 -0.30 -0.52
N ARG A 45 29.54 -0.47 0.70
CA ARG A 45 29.65 -1.74 1.43
C ARG A 45 28.32 -2.50 1.48
N LEU A 46 28.42 -3.81 1.66
CA LEU A 46 27.25 -4.61 2.03
C LEU A 46 26.74 -4.19 3.41
N PRO A 47 25.39 -4.13 3.60
CA PRO A 47 24.83 -3.82 4.91
C PRO A 47 25.26 -4.82 5.97
N SER A 48 25.60 -4.32 7.15
CA SER A 48 25.96 -5.16 8.29
C SER A 48 24.73 -5.71 9.00
N ARG A 49 24.89 -6.75 9.79
CA ARG A 49 23.85 -7.26 10.69
C ARG A 49 23.37 -6.19 11.68
N ALA A 50 24.28 -5.32 12.13
CA ALA A 50 23.94 -4.21 13.02
C ALA A 50 23.05 -3.16 12.33
N ASP A 51 23.32 -2.83 11.06
CA ASP A 51 22.48 -1.91 10.29
C ASP A 51 21.04 -2.47 10.13
N GLN A 52 20.94 -3.77 9.80
CA GLN A 52 19.64 -4.44 9.69
C GLN A 52 18.92 -4.51 11.04
N ALA A 53 19.59 -4.88 12.11
CA ALA A 53 18.99 -4.94 13.45
C ALA A 53 18.51 -3.55 13.92
N ALA A 54 19.24 -2.49 13.61
CA ALA A 54 18.86 -1.12 13.93
C ALA A 54 17.59 -0.68 13.18
N LEU A 55 17.44 -1.04 11.89
CA LEU A 55 16.19 -0.81 11.14
C LEU A 55 15.04 -1.59 11.76
N LEU A 56 15.21 -2.90 12.00
CA LEU A 56 14.15 -3.75 12.56
C LEU A 56 13.72 -3.28 13.95
N SER A 57 14.65 -2.81 14.78
CA SER A 57 14.35 -2.21 16.09
C SER A 57 13.49 -0.93 15.93
N ALA A 58 13.82 -0.07 14.98
CA ALA A 58 13.01 1.13 14.69
C ALA A 58 11.60 0.75 14.18
N ALA A 59 11.53 -0.23 13.28
CA ALA A 59 10.25 -0.72 12.74
C ALA A 59 9.38 -1.38 13.83
N ARG A 60 9.96 -2.16 14.74
CA ARG A 60 9.23 -2.76 15.88
C ARG A 60 8.57 -1.68 16.74
N ARG A 61 9.29 -0.59 17.02
CA ARG A 61 8.72 0.54 17.78
C ARG A 61 7.64 1.27 17.01
N ALA A 62 7.91 1.63 15.75
CA ALA A 62 6.99 2.38 14.91
C ALA A 62 5.66 1.65 14.65
N TYR A 63 5.72 0.32 14.50
CA TYR A 63 4.55 -0.53 14.24
C TYR A 63 3.99 -1.18 15.50
N ALA A 64 4.49 -0.83 16.69
CA ALA A 64 4.06 -1.39 17.96
C ALA A 64 4.04 -2.94 17.97
N VAL A 65 5.08 -3.56 17.43
CA VAL A 65 5.19 -5.03 17.33
C VAL A 65 5.33 -5.62 18.72
N PRO A 66 4.38 -6.46 19.18
CA PRO A 66 4.42 -7.02 20.52
C PRO A 66 5.51 -8.08 20.70
N ASP A 67 5.85 -8.37 21.96
CA ASP A 67 6.74 -9.47 22.28
C ASP A 67 6.16 -10.81 21.84
N GLY A 68 7.02 -11.68 21.29
CA GLY A 68 6.63 -12.97 20.73
C GLY A 68 6.13 -12.91 19.28
N VAL A 69 6.09 -11.71 18.67
CA VAL A 69 5.83 -11.48 17.25
C VAL A 69 7.12 -11.05 16.56
N ASP A 70 7.43 -11.62 15.41
CA ASP A 70 8.64 -11.28 14.66
C ASP A 70 8.38 -10.33 13.49
N ILE A 71 9.47 -9.75 12.98
CA ILE A 71 9.47 -8.82 11.85
C ILE A 71 10.65 -9.09 10.93
N ALA A 72 10.41 -9.06 9.62
CA ALA A 72 11.41 -9.10 8.58
C ALA A 72 11.28 -7.89 7.64
N ALA A 73 12.42 -7.40 7.14
CA ALA A 73 12.46 -6.39 6.10
C ALA A 73 12.66 -7.03 4.72
N ALA A 74 12.11 -6.39 3.68
CA ALA A 74 12.22 -6.84 2.29
C ALA A 74 12.36 -5.66 1.32
N THR A 75 12.77 -5.95 0.09
CA THR A 75 12.81 -4.98 -1.02
C THR A 75 11.38 -4.64 -1.49
N GLY A 76 10.64 -3.95 -0.63
CA GLY A 76 9.23 -3.60 -0.80
C GLY A 76 8.28 -4.77 -0.52
N THR A 77 7.00 -4.44 -0.29
CA THR A 77 5.95 -5.45 -0.05
C THR A 77 5.70 -6.34 -1.26
N GLN A 78 6.01 -5.89 -2.48
CA GLN A 78 5.85 -6.71 -3.69
C GLN A 78 6.68 -8.00 -3.63
N THR A 79 7.89 -7.95 -3.08
CA THR A 79 8.71 -9.15 -2.84
C THR A 79 7.98 -10.13 -1.90
N LEU A 80 7.38 -9.63 -0.83
CA LEU A 80 6.62 -10.45 0.12
C LEU A 80 5.37 -11.06 -0.52
N ILE A 81 4.62 -10.28 -1.30
CA ILE A 81 3.45 -10.73 -2.06
C ILE A 81 3.82 -11.89 -3.00
N GLN A 82 4.99 -11.85 -3.64
CA GLN A 82 5.46 -12.90 -4.53
C GLN A 82 5.96 -14.15 -3.81
N TRP A 83 6.55 -14.01 -2.63
CA TRP A 83 7.09 -15.15 -1.88
C TRP A 83 6.05 -15.90 -1.06
N LEU A 84 5.09 -15.21 -0.44
CA LEU A 84 4.10 -15.80 0.45
C LEU A 84 3.34 -16.99 -0.18
N PRO A 85 2.84 -16.92 -1.44
CA PRO A 85 2.18 -18.07 -2.07
C PRO A 85 3.08 -19.28 -2.26
N ARG A 86 4.37 -19.06 -2.49
CA ARG A 86 5.37 -20.13 -2.71
C ARG A 86 5.76 -20.81 -1.41
N LEU A 87 5.72 -20.08 -0.30
CA LEU A 87 5.97 -20.59 1.05
C LEU A 87 4.75 -21.30 1.64
N ALA A 88 3.56 -21.01 1.14
CA ALA A 88 2.32 -21.58 1.63
C ALA A 88 2.20 -23.06 1.26
N ALA A 89 1.77 -23.90 2.18
CA ALA A 89 1.38 -25.28 1.89
C ALA A 89 0.18 -25.30 0.90
N PRO A 90 -0.12 -26.40 0.22
CA PRO A 90 -1.28 -26.52 -0.66
C PRO A 90 -2.60 -26.10 0.03
N GLY A 91 -3.45 -25.37 -0.68
CA GLY A 91 -4.74 -24.90 -0.19
C GLY A 91 -5.30 -23.74 -1.03
N ASN A 92 -6.62 -23.60 -1.01
CA ASN A 92 -7.35 -22.56 -1.71
C ASN A 92 -7.25 -21.22 -0.99
N VAL A 93 -7.36 -20.14 -1.76
CA VAL A 93 -7.17 -18.76 -1.29
C VAL A 93 -8.43 -17.95 -1.54
N ALA A 94 -8.92 -17.25 -0.54
CA ALA A 94 -9.92 -16.20 -0.69
C ALA A 94 -9.25 -14.83 -0.68
N VAL A 95 -9.58 -13.99 -1.66
CA VAL A 95 -9.13 -12.58 -1.73
C VAL A 95 -10.33 -11.67 -1.57
N VAL A 96 -10.31 -10.83 -0.55
CA VAL A 96 -11.38 -9.84 -0.33
C VAL A 96 -11.30 -8.75 -1.40
N SER A 97 -12.26 -8.77 -2.32
CA SER A 97 -12.25 -8.00 -3.56
C SER A 97 -13.40 -6.97 -3.61
N PRO A 98 -13.34 -5.98 -4.53
CA PRO A 98 -12.20 -5.63 -5.36
C PRO A 98 -11.05 -5.08 -4.52
N THR A 99 -9.80 -5.40 -4.93
CA THR A 99 -8.61 -4.98 -4.19
C THR A 99 -7.37 -4.88 -5.10
N TYR A 100 -6.18 -4.72 -4.52
CA TYR A 100 -4.91 -4.71 -5.25
C TYR A 100 -4.68 -6.07 -5.91
N SER A 101 -4.68 -6.05 -7.23
CA SER A 101 -4.73 -7.25 -8.07
C SER A 101 -3.49 -8.15 -8.00
N GLU A 102 -2.34 -7.61 -7.57
CA GLU A 102 -1.10 -8.40 -7.45
C GLU A 102 -1.21 -9.54 -6.44
N HIS A 103 -2.06 -9.40 -5.43
CA HIS A 103 -2.31 -10.50 -4.50
C HIS A 103 -2.89 -11.72 -5.22
N ALA A 104 -4.00 -11.55 -5.94
CA ALA A 104 -4.60 -12.64 -6.70
C ALA A 104 -3.63 -13.21 -7.76
N ALA A 105 -2.97 -12.33 -8.52
CA ALA A 105 -2.03 -12.72 -9.55
C ALA A 105 -0.86 -13.55 -9.02
N ALA A 106 -0.27 -13.18 -7.88
CA ALA A 106 0.84 -13.93 -7.27
C ALA A 106 0.43 -15.35 -6.84
N TRP A 107 -0.78 -15.49 -6.28
CA TRP A 107 -1.30 -16.79 -5.87
C TRP A 107 -1.66 -17.67 -7.07
N GLN A 108 -2.28 -17.10 -8.11
CA GLN A 108 -2.55 -17.81 -9.37
C GLN A 108 -1.26 -18.26 -10.04
N LEU A 109 -0.23 -17.39 -10.08
CA LEU A 109 1.08 -17.73 -10.63
C LEU A 109 1.77 -18.87 -9.84
N ALA A 110 1.48 -18.99 -8.56
CA ALA A 110 1.95 -20.10 -7.72
C ALA A 110 1.07 -21.37 -7.84
N GLY A 111 0.16 -21.41 -8.82
CA GLY A 111 -0.71 -22.56 -9.09
C GLY A 111 -1.83 -22.78 -8.07
N ARG A 112 -2.27 -21.71 -7.36
CA ARG A 112 -3.34 -21.79 -6.37
C ARG A 112 -4.67 -21.37 -6.99
N GLU A 113 -5.75 -22.03 -6.58
CA GLU A 113 -7.11 -21.56 -6.83
C GLU A 113 -7.38 -20.33 -5.98
N VAL A 114 -7.81 -19.23 -6.62
CA VAL A 114 -8.10 -17.95 -5.99
C VAL A 114 -9.57 -17.63 -6.17
N ILE A 115 -10.29 -17.49 -5.05
CA ILE A 115 -11.70 -17.15 -5.00
C ILE A 115 -11.83 -15.69 -4.55
N ALA A 116 -12.44 -14.86 -5.38
CA ALA A 116 -12.80 -13.49 -4.99
C ALA A 116 -14.06 -13.53 -4.10
N ILE A 117 -13.98 -12.90 -2.94
CA ILE A 117 -15.10 -12.75 -2.02
C ILE A 117 -15.34 -11.28 -1.69
N CYS A 118 -16.58 -10.89 -1.39
CA CYS A 118 -16.86 -9.56 -0.85
C CYS A 118 -16.53 -9.49 0.64
N ALA A 119 -16.29 -8.29 1.16
CA ALA A 119 -15.93 -8.09 2.56
C ALA A 119 -17.04 -8.51 3.56
N ARG A 120 -18.26 -8.68 3.09
CA ARG A 120 -19.45 -9.09 3.88
C ARG A 120 -19.81 -10.54 3.71
N ASP A 121 -19.17 -11.23 2.76
CA ASP A 121 -19.48 -12.64 2.50
C ASP A 121 -18.88 -13.53 3.59
N GLU A 122 -19.52 -14.68 3.78
CA GLU A 122 -18.92 -15.77 4.54
C GLU A 122 -17.73 -16.35 3.76
N ILE A 123 -16.71 -16.78 4.50
CA ILE A 123 -15.57 -17.44 3.88
C ILE A 123 -15.98 -18.84 3.46
N PRO A 124 -15.86 -19.22 2.17
CA PRO A 124 -16.24 -20.53 1.69
C PRO A 124 -15.52 -21.66 2.42
N GLN A 125 -16.19 -22.82 2.50
CA GLN A 125 -15.55 -24.04 3.01
C GLN A 125 -14.34 -24.42 2.13
N GLY A 126 -13.32 -25.01 2.74
CA GLY A 126 -12.10 -25.40 2.02
C GLY A 126 -11.07 -24.29 1.81
N ILE A 127 -11.38 -23.05 2.16
CA ILE A 127 -10.40 -21.95 2.17
C ILE A 127 -9.40 -22.15 3.30
N ARG A 128 -8.12 -22.08 2.96
CA ARG A 128 -7.00 -22.16 3.90
C ARG A 128 -6.29 -20.82 4.08
N TYR A 129 -6.33 -19.97 3.08
CA TYR A 129 -5.66 -18.65 3.10
C TYR A 129 -6.65 -17.55 2.79
N VAL A 130 -6.58 -16.46 3.54
CA VAL A 130 -7.39 -15.26 3.27
C VAL A 130 -6.47 -14.05 3.12
N ILE A 131 -6.73 -13.26 2.09
CA ILE A 131 -5.98 -12.03 1.81
C ILE A 131 -6.91 -10.84 1.95
N ILE A 132 -6.48 -9.88 2.76
CA ILE A 132 -7.20 -8.66 3.06
C ILE A 132 -6.24 -7.48 2.87
N VAL A 133 -6.66 -6.45 2.16
CA VAL A 133 -5.94 -5.17 2.11
C VAL A 133 -6.67 -4.19 3.04
N ASN A 134 -5.98 -3.65 4.03
CA ASN A 134 -6.60 -2.88 5.12
C ASN A 134 -5.74 -1.69 5.60
N PRO A 135 -6.08 -0.44 5.26
CA PRO A 135 -7.19 0.01 4.40
C PRO A 135 -7.08 -0.47 2.97
N ASN A 136 -8.24 -0.76 2.37
CA ASN A 136 -8.27 -1.34 1.03
C ASN A 136 -7.92 -0.32 -0.08
N ASN A 137 -7.36 -0.82 -1.12
CA ASN A 137 -7.17 -0.15 -2.40
C ASN A 137 -8.06 -0.86 -3.45
N PRO A 138 -9.05 -0.17 -4.09
CA PRO A 138 -9.05 1.29 -4.30
C PRO A 138 -10.02 2.08 -3.41
N ASP A 139 -10.87 1.46 -2.61
CA ASP A 139 -12.01 2.12 -1.97
C ASP A 139 -11.74 2.66 -0.56
N GLY A 140 -10.61 2.29 0.04
CA GLY A 140 -10.24 2.73 1.38
C GLY A 140 -11.05 2.10 2.51
N ARG A 141 -11.89 1.07 2.23
CA ARG A 141 -12.64 0.39 3.29
C ARG A 141 -11.70 -0.22 4.33
N ILE A 142 -12.18 -0.22 5.57
CA ILE A 142 -11.46 -0.76 6.72
C ILE A 142 -12.28 -1.92 7.31
N MET A 143 -11.63 -3.04 7.55
CA MET A 143 -12.11 -4.09 8.44
C MET A 143 -11.65 -3.82 9.86
N ASP A 144 -12.54 -3.85 10.81
CA ASP A 144 -12.20 -3.69 12.22
C ASP A 144 -11.54 -4.95 12.81
N HIS A 145 -10.94 -4.79 13.98
CA HIS A 145 -10.25 -5.88 14.67
C HIS A 145 -11.18 -7.06 15.00
N ALA A 146 -12.46 -6.82 15.25
CA ALA A 146 -13.42 -7.87 15.54
C ALA A 146 -13.66 -8.74 14.30
N ALA A 147 -13.85 -8.13 13.13
CA ALA A 147 -13.99 -8.85 11.86
C ALA A 147 -12.72 -9.63 11.51
N LEU A 148 -11.55 -8.98 11.61
CA LEU A 148 -10.25 -9.63 11.37
C LEU A 148 -10.02 -10.82 12.32
N THR A 149 -10.40 -10.69 13.59
CA THR A 149 -10.30 -11.76 14.59
C THR A 149 -11.19 -12.93 14.24
N ARG A 150 -12.45 -12.71 13.82
CA ARG A 150 -13.36 -13.79 13.42
C ARG A 150 -12.79 -14.57 12.24
N ILE A 151 -12.31 -13.87 11.22
CA ILE A 151 -11.69 -14.48 10.03
C ILE A 151 -10.46 -15.30 10.44
N ALA A 152 -9.57 -14.73 11.25
CA ALA A 152 -8.35 -15.40 11.63
C ALA A 152 -8.59 -16.64 12.52
N LYS A 153 -9.59 -16.62 13.39
CA LYS A 153 -10.01 -17.81 14.18
C LYS A 153 -10.54 -18.91 13.26
N PHE A 154 -11.42 -18.57 12.32
CA PHE A 154 -11.94 -19.51 11.33
C PHE A 154 -10.83 -20.18 10.50
N ILE A 155 -9.81 -19.42 10.12
CA ILE A 155 -8.66 -19.90 9.35
C ILE A 155 -7.68 -20.70 10.23
N ALA A 156 -7.55 -20.36 11.52
CA ALA A 156 -6.72 -21.10 12.47
C ALA A 156 -7.17 -22.57 12.61
N GLU A 157 -8.46 -22.83 12.66
CA GLU A 157 -9.05 -24.19 12.72
C GLU A 157 -8.67 -25.06 11.50
N ARG A 158 -8.19 -24.45 10.42
CA ARG A 158 -7.78 -25.09 9.16
C ARG A 158 -6.27 -25.12 8.96
N ASN A 159 -5.50 -24.81 10.00
CA ASN A 159 -4.06 -24.65 9.93
C ASN A 159 -3.66 -23.71 8.77
N GLY A 160 -4.42 -22.63 8.59
CA GLY A 160 -4.26 -21.66 7.53
C GLY A 160 -3.58 -20.38 8.00
N LEU A 161 -3.60 -19.35 7.15
CA LEU A 161 -3.02 -18.04 7.42
C LEU A 161 -3.90 -16.93 6.86
N VAL A 162 -4.01 -15.82 7.58
CA VAL A 162 -4.55 -14.55 7.08
C VAL A 162 -3.40 -13.60 6.76
N MET A 163 -3.36 -13.09 5.54
CA MET A 163 -2.43 -12.06 5.10
C MET A 163 -3.14 -10.73 5.04
N ILE A 164 -2.63 -9.74 5.78
CA ILE A 164 -3.22 -8.42 5.85
C ILE A 164 -2.21 -7.42 5.26
N ASP A 165 -2.54 -6.87 4.09
CA ASP A 165 -1.73 -5.82 3.47
C ASP A 165 -2.15 -4.46 4.05
N GLU A 166 -1.28 -3.91 4.88
CA GLU A 166 -1.43 -2.64 5.57
C GLU A 166 -0.62 -1.52 4.90
N ALA A 167 -0.53 -1.51 3.57
CA ALA A 167 0.24 -0.50 2.86
C ALA A 167 -0.20 0.95 3.15
N PHE A 168 -1.41 1.15 3.67
CA PHE A 168 -1.97 2.46 4.01
C PHE A 168 -2.24 2.66 5.51
N ALA A 169 -1.90 1.70 6.36
CA ALA A 169 -2.21 1.78 7.80
C ALA A 169 -1.34 2.80 8.57
N ASP A 170 -0.22 3.28 8.01
CA ASP A 170 0.53 4.38 8.61
C ASP A 170 -0.26 5.68 8.73
N LEU A 171 -1.35 5.83 7.96
CA LEU A 171 -2.28 6.96 8.02
C LEU A 171 -3.11 6.97 9.31
N ASP A 172 -3.43 5.80 9.84
CA ASP A 172 -4.13 5.58 11.11
C ASP A 172 -3.60 4.31 11.77
N PRO A 173 -2.57 4.40 12.61
CA PRO A 173 -1.97 3.23 13.26
C PRO A 173 -2.94 2.42 14.15
N ALA A 174 -4.06 3.00 14.58
CA ALA A 174 -5.02 2.34 15.46
C ALA A 174 -5.75 1.16 14.78
N ILE A 175 -5.82 1.15 13.44
CA ILE A 175 -6.46 0.08 12.69
C ILE A 175 -5.57 -1.15 12.47
N SER A 176 -4.27 -1.05 12.82
CA SER A 176 -3.29 -2.10 12.50
C SER A 176 -3.58 -3.41 13.22
N ALA A 177 -3.55 -4.50 12.47
CA ALA A 177 -3.72 -5.86 12.98
C ALA A 177 -2.45 -6.45 13.59
N VAL A 178 -1.35 -5.70 13.69
CA VAL A 178 -0.06 -6.20 14.23
C VAL A 178 -0.23 -6.80 15.63
N ALA A 179 -1.05 -6.20 16.49
CA ALA A 179 -1.30 -6.74 17.82
C ALA A 179 -1.97 -8.11 17.81
N LEU A 180 -2.78 -8.41 16.79
CA LEU A 180 -3.49 -9.69 16.63
C LEU A 180 -2.53 -10.84 16.26
N CYS A 181 -1.36 -10.54 15.70
CA CYS A 181 -0.35 -11.53 15.35
C CYS A 181 0.18 -12.32 16.56
N LYS A 182 -0.01 -11.80 17.78
CA LYS A 182 0.42 -12.46 19.01
C LYS A 182 -0.32 -13.78 19.28
N THR A 183 -1.57 -13.87 18.87
CA THR A 183 -2.46 -15.00 19.22
C THR A 183 -3.13 -15.64 18.02
N LEU A 184 -3.02 -15.08 16.84
CA LEU A 184 -3.70 -15.50 15.63
C LEU A 184 -2.73 -15.74 14.48
N PRO A 185 -3.01 -16.66 13.55
CA PRO A 185 -2.17 -16.93 12.38
C PRO A 185 -2.30 -15.81 11.35
N ILE A 186 -1.71 -14.67 11.65
CA ILE A 186 -1.73 -13.47 10.81
C ILE A 186 -0.30 -13.09 10.41
N VAL A 187 -0.14 -12.71 9.14
CA VAL A 187 1.04 -11.97 8.65
C VAL A 187 0.56 -10.63 8.10
N VAL A 188 1.09 -9.55 8.66
CA VAL A 188 0.84 -8.17 8.25
C VAL A 188 1.97 -7.69 7.34
N LEU A 189 1.64 -7.08 6.21
CA LEU A 189 2.59 -6.44 5.31
C LEU A 189 2.55 -4.91 5.50
N ARG A 190 3.72 -4.29 5.72
CA ARG A 190 3.85 -2.84 5.88
C ARG A 190 4.66 -2.25 4.74
N SER A 191 4.10 -1.28 4.02
CA SER A 191 4.76 -0.62 2.89
C SER A 191 5.35 0.72 3.29
N PHE A 192 6.66 0.83 3.29
CA PHE A 192 7.34 2.09 3.61
C PHE A 192 7.12 3.17 2.53
N GLY A 193 6.92 2.79 1.27
CA GLY A 193 6.89 3.73 0.15
C GLY A 193 5.65 4.62 0.03
N LYS A 194 4.55 4.33 0.75
CA LYS A 194 3.28 5.05 0.61
C LYS A 194 3.23 6.30 1.48
N PHE A 195 3.20 6.11 2.78
CA PHE A 195 3.10 7.18 3.78
C PHE A 195 4.35 8.06 3.80
N TYR A 196 5.54 7.45 3.76
CA TYR A 196 6.79 8.20 3.75
C TYR A 196 7.12 8.85 2.39
N GLY A 197 6.34 8.58 1.34
CA GLY A 197 6.55 9.17 0.01
C GLY A 197 7.81 8.69 -0.72
N LEU A 198 8.45 7.64 -0.24
CA LEU A 198 9.74 7.13 -0.72
C LEU A 198 9.58 5.77 -1.43
N ALA A 199 8.67 5.69 -2.40
CA ALA A 199 8.39 4.44 -3.11
C ALA A 199 9.62 3.86 -3.83
N GLY A 200 10.50 4.73 -4.33
CA GLY A 200 11.77 4.35 -4.99
C GLY A 200 12.81 3.73 -4.06
N LEU A 201 12.68 3.90 -2.73
CA LEU A 201 13.57 3.31 -1.75
C LEU A 201 13.44 1.77 -1.68
N ARG A 202 12.32 1.24 -2.12
CA ARG A 202 12.02 -0.20 -2.14
C ARG A 202 12.18 -0.86 -0.78
N LEU A 203 11.46 -0.39 0.23
CA LEU A 203 11.45 -0.94 1.58
C LEU A 203 10.04 -1.36 1.99
N GLY A 204 9.92 -2.55 2.59
CA GLY A 204 8.69 -3.07 3.18
C GLY A 204 9.00 -4.06 4.28
N PHE A 205 7.97 -4.44 5.03
CA PHE A 205 8.13 -5.34 6.18
C PHE A 205 7.01 -6.39 6.20
N ALA A 206 7.36 -7.59 6.68
CA ALA A 206 6.39 -8.59 7.13
C ALA A 206 6.46 -8.67 8.65
N VAL A 207 5.30 -8.64 9.31
CA VAL A 207 5.16 -8.77 10.76
C VAL A 207 4.21 -9.94 11.03
N GLY A 208 4.56 -10.87 11.91
CA GLY A 208 3.68 -12.02 12.14
C GLY A 208 4.26 -13.06 13.09
N VAL A 209 3.63 -14.23 13.09
CA VAL A 209 4.09 -15.35 13.91
C VAL A 209 5.51 -15.76 13.52
N PRO A 210 6.40 -16.10 14.49
CA PRO A 210 7.84 -16.32 14.25
C PRO A 210 8.13 -17.34 13.14
N GLU A 211 7.37 -18.42 13.08
CA GLU A 211 7.55 -19.46 12.06
C GLU A 211 7.45 -18.90 10.63
N TRP A 212 6.43 -18.08 10.35
CA TRP A 212 6.25 -17.49 9.02
C TRP A 212 7.34 -16.45 8.71
N ILE A 213 7.72 -15.65 9.70
CA ILE A 213 8.77 -14.64 9.51
C ILE A 213 10.14 -15.27 9.28
N ALA A 214 10.44 -16.38 9.96
CA ALA A 214 11.67 -17.15 9.71
C ALA A 214 11.70 -17.71 8.27
N ARG A 215 10.62 -18.34 7.81
CA ARG A 215 10.49 -18.86 6.42
C ARG A 215 10.62 -17.75 5.37
N ILE A 216 10.01 -16.59 5.63
CA ILE A 216 10.12 -15.41 4.75
C ILE A 216 11.58 -14.94 4.71
N SER A 217 12.23 -14.82 5.87
CA SER A 217 13.63 -14.38 5.96
C SER A 217 14.58 -15.33 5.24
N GLU A 218 14.39 -16.64 5.38
CA GLU A 218 15.16 -17.65 4.67
C GLU A 218 14.97 -17.57 3.14
N ALA A 219 13.74 -17.42 2.68
CA ALA A 219 13.40 -17.33 1.26
C ALA A 219 13.95 -16.07 0.57
N ILE A 220 13.95 -14.93 1.28
CA ILE A 220 14.49 -13.67 0.76
C ILE A 220 16.02 -13.70 0.76
N GLY A 221 16.62 -14.44 1.68
CA GLY A 221 18.07 -14.60 1.78
C GLY A 221 18.79 -13.41 2.44
N PRO A 222 20.13 -13.39 2.39
CA PRO A 222 20.96 -12.35 3.00
C PRO A 222 20.82 -11.01 2.22
N TRP A 223 21.04 -9.90 2.93
CA TRP A 223 21.01 -8.53 2.39
C TRP A 223 19.70 -8.17 1.66
N PRO A 224 18.52 -8.35 2.29
CA PRO A 224 17.23 -8.13 1.64
C PRO A 224 16.95 -6.67 1.31
N CYS A 225 17.70 -5.73 1.88
CA CYS A 225 17.56 -4.30 1.65
C CYS A 225 18.92 -3.65 1.43
N SER A 226 18.96 -2.58 0.63
CA SER A 226 20.18 -1.79 0.40
C SER A 226 20.58 -0.98 1.64
N GLY A 227 21.86 -0.63 1.76
CA GLY A 227 22.38 0.23 2.84
C GLY A 227 21.59 1.54 2.98
N PRO A 228 21.35 2.30 1.89
CA PRO A 228 20.49 3.48 1.92
C PRO A 228 19.07 3.21 2.43
N ALA A 229 18.45 2.10 2.04
CA ALA A 229 17.12 1.76 2.51
C ALA A 229 17.10 1.50 4.03
N LEU A 230 18.14 0.83 4.57
CA LEU A 230 18.27 0.63 6.01
C LEU A 230 18.47 1.95 6.77
N ALA A 231 19.35 2.82 6.28
CA ALA A 231 19.67 4.09 6.93
C ALA A 231 18.49 5.07 6.93
N VAL A 232 17.87 5.31 5.75
CA VAL A 232 16.72 6.20 5.58
C VAL A 232 15.50 5.63 6.31
N GLY A 233 15.23 4.33 6.18
CA GLY A 233 14.12 3.68 6.85
C GLY A 233 14.23 3.80 8.37
N ARG A 234 15.43 3.58 8.94
CA ARG A 234 15.68 3.77 10.37
C ARG A 234 15.43 5.21 10.83
N ALA A 235 15.91 6.19 10.08
CA ALA A 235 15.73 7.61 10.41
C ALA A 235 14.24 7.98 10.41
N ALA A 236 13.52 7.66 9.34
CA ALA A 236 12.11 7.99 9.17
C ALA A 236 11.19 7.29 10.17
N LEU A 237 11.42 6.01 10.47
CA LEU A 237 10.63 5.25 11.44
C LEU A 237 10.83 5.72 12.88
N ASN A 238 11.93 6.38 13.20
CA ASN A 238 12.17 6.99 14.50
C ASN A 238 11.62 8.42 14.61
N ASP A 239 11.24 9.06 13.50
CA ASP A 239 10.74 10.45 13.50
C ASP A 239 9.22 10.48 13.70
N ILE A 240 8.82 10.29 14.95
CA ILE A 240 7.41 10.30 15.37
C ILE A 240 6.78 11.69 15.15
N ALA A 241 7.56 12.76 15.32
CA ALA A 241 7.06 14.13 15.16
C ALA A 241 6.69 14.38 13.70
N TRP A 242 7.56 14.03 12.75
CA TRP A 242 7.27 14.12 11.32
C TRP A 242 6.04 13.27 10.94
N ALA A 243 5.97 12.04 11.45
CA ALA A 243 4.87 11.14 11.15
C ALA A 243 3.51 11.72 11.61
N ASN A 244 3.44 12.29 12.82
CA ASN A 244 2.22 12.91 13.35
C ASN A 244 1.82 14.15 12.54
N GLN A 245 2.79 15.02 12.23
CA GLN A 245 2.55 16.21 11.42
C GLN A 245 2.08 15.85 10.01
N THR A 246 2.68 14.81 9.43
CA THR A 246 2.34 14.31 8.09
C THR A 246 0.92 13.75 8.05
N ARG A 247 0.47 12.98 9.05
CA ARG A 247 -0.93 12.51 9.13
C ARG A 247 -1.92 13.67 9.09
N ALA A 248 -1.69 14.71 9.91
CA ALA A 248 -2.54 15.89 9.93
C ALA A 248 -2.54 16.64 8.59
N ASN A 249 -1.37 16.79 7.96
CA ASN A 249 -1.23 17.45 6.66
C ASN A 249 -1.96 16.68 5.56
N LEU A 250 -1.79 15.37 5.47
CA LEU A 250 -2.44 14.53 4.48
C LEU A 250 -3.96 14.55 4.60
N GLN A 251 -4.49 14.52 5.82
CA GLN A 251 -5.94 14.66 6.06
C GLN A 251 -6.46 15.99 5.52
N ARG A 252 -5.77 17.11 5.80
CA ARG A 252 -6.15 18.43 5.32
C ARG A 252 -6.12 18.51 3.79
N GLN A 253 -5.03 18.05 3.15
CA GLN A 253 -4.90 18.02 1.70
C GLN A 253 -5.98 17.14 1.04
N ALA A 254 -6.31 16.04 1.65
CA ALA A 254 -7.36 15.15 1.18
C ALA A 254 -8.75 15.81 1.24
N LEU A 255 -9.06 16.63 2.24
CA LEU A 255 -10.31 17.42 2.30
C LEU A 255 -10.34 18.53 1.25
N GLN A 256 -9.21 19.16 0.96
CA GLN A 256 -9.10 20.13 -0.13
C GLN A 256 -9.36 19.47 -1.49
N LEU A 257 -8.80 18.29 -1.74
CA LEU A 257 -9.09 17.51 -2.94
C LEU A 257 -10.57 17.11 -3.02
N ASP A 258 -11.20 16.70 -1.92
CA ASP A 258 -12.64 16.40 -1.86
C ASP A 258 -13.49 17.60 -2.30
N THR A 259 -13.10 18.81 -1.92
CA THR A 259 -13.80 20.04 -2.30
C THR A 259 -13.73 20.30 -3.81
N VAL A 260 -12.53 20.17 -4.40
CA VAL A 260 -12.32 20.35 -5.84
C VAL A 260 -13.08 19.30 -6.65
N LEU A 261 -12.99 18.03 -6.27
CA LEU A 261 -13.67 16.93 -6.98
C LEU A 261 -15.20 17.07 -6.90
N ARG A 262 -15.73 17.46 -5.74
CA ARG A 262 -17.18 17.68 -5.56
C ARG A 262 -17.68 18.85 -6.40
N ALA A 263 -16.95 19.96 -6.47
CA ALA A 263 -17.29 21.11 -7.31
C ALA A 263 -17.38 20.75 -8.80
N ALA A 264 -16.60 19.74 -9.24
CA ALA A 264 -16.63 19.18 -10.59
C ALA A 264 -17.66 18.05 -10.80
N GLY A 265 -18.58 17.84 -9.86
CA GLY A 265 -19.65 16.85 -9.99
C GLY A 265 -19.27 15.40 -9.64
N PHE A 266 -18.06 15.15 -9.12
CA PHE A 266 -17.68 13.82 -8.68
C PHE A 266 -18.26 13.48 -7.30
N ALA A 267 -18.91 12.34 -7.21
CA ALA A 267 -19.35 11.79 -5.92
C ALA A 267 -18.24 10.95 -5.29
N ARG A 268 -17.94 11.20 -4.02
CA ARG A 268 -16.97 10.38 -3.28
C ARG A 268 -17.52 8.95 -3.11
N ALA A 269 -16.77 7.97 -3.60
CA ALA A 269 -17.05 6.54 -3.47
C ALA A 269 -16.17 5.85 -2.41
N GLY A 270 -15.09 6.51 -1.98
CA GLY A 270 -14.19 5.97 -0.96
C GLY A 270 -12.84 6.68 -0.91
N GLY A 271 -11.83 6.02 -0.35
CA GLY A 271 -10.46 6.49 -0.34
C GLY A 271 -9.85 6.60 1.05
N THR A 272 -8.57 6.94 1.08
CA THR A 272 -7.76 7.20 2.28
C THR A 272 -7.26 8.64 2.27
N ALA A 273 -6.47 9.05 3.27
CA ALA A 273 -5.82 10.35 3.23
C ALA A 273 -4.72 10.48 2.15
N LEU A 274 -4.41 9.42 1.38
CA LEU A 274 -3.46 9.46 0.26
C LEU A 274 -4.13 9.40 -1.12
N PHE A 275 -5.41 9.06 -1.18
CA PHE A 275 -6.15 9.02 -2.45
C PHE A 275 -7.65 9.13 -2.22
N ARG A 276 -8.37 9.55 -3.27
CA ARG A 276 -9.82 9.56 -3.33
C ARG A 276 -10.31 8.67 -4.47
N LEU A 277 -11.21 7.75 -4.16
CA LEU A 277 -12.01 7.05 -5.15
C LEU A 277 -13.30 7.84 -5.33
N VAL A 278 -13.60 8.18 -6.58
CA VAL A 278 -14.78 8.99 -6.92
C VAL A 278 -15.55 8.36 -8.06
N ARG A 279 -16.85 8.66 -8.10
CA ARG A 279 -17.77 8.22 -9.14
C ARG A 279 -18.25 9.40 -9.97
N HIS A 280 -18.30 9.20 -11.29
CA HIS A 280 -18.90 10.14 -12.22
C HIS A 280 -19.45 9.39 -13.44
N ARG A 281 -20.66 9.75 -13.91
CA ARG A 281 -21.31 9.06 -15.05
C ARG A 281 -20.49 9.06 -16.34
N HIS A 282 -19.60 10.03 -16.50
CA HIS A 282 -18.71 10.19 -17.65
C HIS A 282 -17.23 10.10 -17.24
N ALA A 283 -16.90 9.23 -16.28
CA ALA A 283 -15.56 9.16 -15.71
C ALA A 283 -14.46 8.91 -16.77
N LEU A 284 -14.71 8.05 -17.76
CA LEU A 284 -13.74 7.80 -18.83
C LEU A 284 -13.51 9.05 -19.72
N ALA A 285 -14.56 9.82 -20.04
CA ALA A 285 -14.41 11.07 -20.78
C ALA A 285 -13.63 12.10 -19.94
N CYS A 286 -13.95 12.24 -18.65
CA CYS A 286 -13.20 13.09 -17.73
C CYS A 286 -11.72 12.69 -17.65
N HIS A 287 -11.43 11.39 -17.58
CA HIS A 287 -10.05 10.89 -17.60
C HIS A 287 -9.31 11.30 -18.89
N THR A 288 -9.96 11.20 -20.04
CA THR A 288 -9.37 11.57 -21.34
C THR A 288 -9.09 13.07 -21.41
N ILE A 289 -10.04 13.92 -20.98
CA ILE A 289 -9.86 15.39 -20.96
C ILE A 289 -8.71 15.77 -20.02
N LEU A 290 -8.65 15.19 -18.83
CA LEU A 290 -7.52 15.41 -17.91
C LEU A 290 -6.19 14.98 -18.51
N ALA A 291 -6.14 13.82 -19.18
CA ALA A 291 -4.93 13.32 -19.84
C ALA A 291 -4.46 14.23 -20.97
N GLN A 292 -5.36 14.82 -21.75
CA GLN A 292 -5.03 15.85 -22.77
C GLN A 292 -4.42 17.12 -22.17
N GLN A 293 -4.72 17.41 -20.90
CA GLN A 293 -4.13 18.51 -20.14
C GLN A 293 -2.93 18.04 -19.26
N HIS A 294 -2.37 16.87 -19.55
CA HIS A 294 -1.27 16.25 -18.85
C HIS A 294 -1.52 16.07 -17.34
N ILE A 295 -2.76 15.69 -16.97
CA ILE A 295 -3.13 15.28 -15.62
C ILE A 295 -3.53 13.82 -15.67
N TRP A 296 -2.80 12.96 -14.94
CA TRP A 296 -3.00 11.52 -14.99
C TRP A 296 -3.58 11.00 -13.69
N CYS A 297 -4.80 10.46 -13.72
CA CYS A 297 -5.43 9.77 -12.61
C CYS A 297 -5.63 8.29 -12.93
N ARG A 298 -6.04 7.49 -11.95
CA ARG A 298 -6.23 6.05 -12.12
C ARG A 298 -7.64 5.75 -12.60
N ARG A 299 -7.78 5.03 -13.71
CA ARG A 299 -9.00 4.38 -14.17
C ARG A 299 -8.96 2.87 -13.88
N PHE A 300 -10.09 2.20 -13.97
CA PHE A 300 -10.23 0.77 -13.69
C PHE A 300 -10.89 0.07 -14.88
N ASP A 301 -10.33 -1.08 -15.30
CA ASP A 301 -10.85 -1.86 -16.42
C ASP A 301 -12.19 -2.56 -16.08
N TRP A 302 -12.55 -2.63 -14.80
CA TRP A 302 -13.75 -3.27 -14.27
C TRP A 302 -14.85 -2.27 -13.85
N ALA A 303 -14.64 -0.96 -13.97
CA ALA A 303 -15.59 0.07 -13.56
C ALA A 303 -15.39 1.35 -14.37
N ASP A 304 -16.28 1.60 -15.33
CA ASP A 304 -16.20 2.74 -16.25
C ASP A 304 -16.66 4.07 -15.61
N ASP A 305 -17.29 4.01 -14.45
CA ASP A 305 -17.81 5.15 -13.69
C ASP A 305 -16.91 5.58 -12.53
N LEU A 306 -15.75 4.93 -12.32
CA LEU A 306 -14.85 5.19 -11.22
C LEU A 306 -13.49 5.73 -11.66
N LEU A 307 -13.01 6.74 -10.92
CA LEU A 307 -11.64 7.23 -11.00
C LEU A 307 -11.04 7.30 -9.58
N ARG A 308 -9.72 7.10 -9.49
CA ARG A 308 -8.99 7.32 -8.24
C ARG A 308 -7.93 8.39 -8.45
N PHE A 309 -7.96 9.42 -7.59
CA PHE A 309 -7.02 10.52 -7.57
C PHE A 309 -6.10 10.41 -6.35
N GLY A 310 -4.79 10.43 -6.56
CA GLY A 310 -3.79 10.73 -5.54
C GLY A 310 -3.83 12.20 -5.12
N LEU A 311 -3.07 12.57 -4.10
CA LEU A 311 -2.99 13.96 -3.65
C LEU A 311 -2.12 14.81 -4.58
N PRO A 312 -2.55 16.02 -4.96
CA PRO A 312 -1.68 17.02 -5.57
C PRO A 312 -0.55 17.43 -4.59
N PRO A 313 0.69 17.64 -5.08
CA PRO A 313 1.84 17.92 -4.21
C PRO A 313 1.78 19.28 -3.51
N ASN A 314 1.06 20.24 -4.08
CA ASN A 314 0.94 21.60 -3.55
C ASN A 314 -0.33 22.28 -4.06
N GLU A 315 -0.56 23.50 -3.59
CA GLU A 315 -1.75 24.30 -3.95
C GLU A 315 -1.78 24.64 -5.46
N ALA A 316 -0.64 24.91 -6.09
CA ALA A 316 -0.57 25.20 -7.52
C ALA A 316 -1.05 24.00 -8.35
N ALA A 317 -0.67 22.78 -7.98
CA ALA A 317 -1.12 21.56 -8.62
C ALA A 317 -2.61 21.29 -8.36
N LEU A 318 -3.10 21.56 -7.14
CA LEU A 318 -4.53 21.48 -6.82
C LEU A 318 -5.34 22.47 -7.67
N ASN A 319 -4.88 23.71 -7.80
CA ASN A 319 -5.52 24.73 -8.63
C ASN A 319 -5.46 24.40 -10.14
N ARG A 320 -4.38 23.75 -10.61
CA ARG A 320 -4.30 23.20 -11.97
C ARG A 320 -5.37 22.14 -12.20
N LEU A 321 -5.52 21.20 -11.28
CA LEU A 321 -6.58 20.19 -11.33
C LEU A 321 -7.97 20.84 -11.33
N ALA A 322 -8.23 21.81 -10.45
CA ALA A 322 -9.50 22.50 -10.35
C ALA A 322 -9.88 23.20 -11.66
N ARG A 323 -8.93 23.90 -12.32
CA ARG A 323 -9.16 24.53 -13.63
C ARG A 323 -9.48 23.50 -14.70
N ALA A 324 -8.67 22.45 -14.81
CA ALA A 324 -8.90 21.38 -15.78
C ALA A 324 -10.28 20.72 -15.64
N LEU A 325 -10.76 20.58 -14.40
CA LEU A 325 -12.08 20.02 -14.10
C LEU A 325 -13.23 21.02 -14.37
N SER A 326 -12.99 22.33 -14.29
CA SER A 326 -14.02 23.34 -14.56
C SER A 326 -14.29 23.55 -16.07
N GLU A 327 -13.43 23.01 -16.92
CA GLU A 327 -13.56 23.05 -18.39
C GLU A 327 -14.31 21.82 -18.95
N MET A 328 -14.78 20.91 -18.07
CA MET A 328 -15.54 19.71 -18.44
C MET A 328 -17.04 19.96 -18.38
#